data_6416641dd8798eb251627c1ccebb044c
#
_entry.id   6416641dd8798eb251627c1ccebb044c
#
_cell.length_a   1.000
_cell.length_b   1.000
_cell.length_c   1.000
_cell.angle_alpha   90.00
_cell.angle_beta   90.00
_cell.angle_gamma   90.00
#
_symmetry.space_group_name_H-M   'P 1'
#
loop_
_entity.id
_entity.type
_entity.pdbx_description
1 polymer ?
#
loop_
_entity_poly.entity_id
_entity_poly.type
_entity_poly.pdbx_seq_one_letter_code
_entity_poly.pdbx_strand_id
1 'polypeptide(L)'
;MTVVCRGIVTRLAPMAMMSIIGMTAIVATATFLSSSAWALNKSATVNVSVTILATPPCVINSNNTIDVNFGDDLLTTNINGANYIKPVTYTLNCTSAASNALKMSIKGNGANFDTTVLRTSNSALGIKLLRDGQQLALNTTSNFTYPNIPVLQAVPVKQTNTTLSTGYFSGTATLVVEYQ
;
A
#
# COMPACT_ATOMS: atom_id res chain seq x y z
N MET A 1 -3.25 3.11 10.36
CA MET A 1 -4.39 3.19 9.41
C MET A 1 -5.63 3.48 10.23
N THR A 2 -6.12 4.73 10.19
CA THR A 2 -7.24 5.18 11.03
C THR A 2 -8.51 5.15 10.19
N VAL A 3 -9.46 4.31 10.57
CA VAL A 3 -10.79 4.24 9.93
C VAL A 3 -11.76 5.04 10.78
N VAL A 4 -12.30 6.15 10.24
CA VAL A 4 -13.34 6.97 10.87
C VAL A 4 -14.67 6.62 10.23
N CYS A 5 -15.57 5.94 11.00
CA CYS A 5 -16.97 5.75 10.62
C CYS A 5 -17.79 6.94 11.11
N ARG A 6 -18.36 7.76 10.20
CA ARG A 6 -19.37 8.77 10.51
C ARG A 6 -20.76 8.25 10.08
N GLY A 7 -21.64 8.02 11.05
CA GLY A 7 -23.04 7.78 10.81
C GLY A 7 -23.83 9.11 10.87
N ILE A 8 -24.62 9.40 9.85
CA ILE A 8 -25.56 10.54 9.82
C ILE A 8 -26.90 10.02 10.32
N VAL A 9 -27.35 10.56 11.45
CA VAL A 9 -28.72 10.33 11.97
C VAL A 9 -29.60 11.46 11.47
N THR A 10 -30.48 11.19 10.53
CA THR A 10 -31.50 12.12 10.06
C THR A 10 -32.68 12.12 11.03
N ARG A 11 -32.95 13.24 11.67
CA ARG A 11 -34.18 13.47 12.45
C ARG A 11 -35.26 13.94 11.50
N LEU A 12 -36.35 13.18 11.41
CA LEU A 12 -37.62 13.65 10.82
C LEU A 12 -38.40 14.45 11.88
N ALA A 13 -38.65 15.71 11.59
CA ALA A 13 -39.56 16.55 12.36
C ALA A 13 -41.02 16.36 11.86
N PRO A 14 -42.01 16.29 12.74
CA PRO A 14 -43.38 16.30 12.31
C PRO A 14 -43.85 17.73 12.05
N MET A 15 -44.38 18.00 10.86
CA MET A 15 -45.11 19.22 10.51
C MET A 15 -46.44 19.28 11.25
N ALA A 16 -46.59 20.35 12.05
CA ALA A 16 -47.88 20.76 12.60
C ALA A 16 -48.71 21.46 11.52
N MET A 17 -49.89 20.97 11.21
CA MET A 17 -50.85 21.63 10.35
C MET A 17 -51.96 22.20 11.22
N MET A 18 -52.02 23.53 11.22
CA MET A 18 -53.01 24.36 11.92
C MET A 18 -54.25 24.49 11.07
N SER A 19 -55.42 24.15 11.59
CA SER A 19 -56.67 24.51 10.97
C SER A 19 -57.68 24.98 12.05
N ILE A 20 -58.09 26.22 11.90
CA ILE A 20 -59.08 26.93 12.70
C ILE A 20 -60.46 26.67 12.07
N ILE A 21 -61.53 26.45 12.84
CA ILE A 21 -62.89 27.05 12.72
C ILE A 21 -63.86 26.27 13.62
N GLY A 22 -64.62 27.05 14.44
CA GLY A 22 -66.02 26.82 14.70
C GLY A 22 -66.45 26.27 16.05
N MET A 23 -66.72 27.20 16.92
CA MET A 23 -67.69 27.37 17.97
C MET A 23 -68.89 26.41 18.00
N THR A 24 -69.07 25.64 19.11
CA THR A 24 -70.33 25.54 19.87
C THR A 24 -70.10 24.74 21.17
N ALA A 25 -70.59 25.26 22.27
CA ALA A 25 -70.48 24.71 23.62
C ALA A 25 -71.43 23.50 23.81
N ILE A 26 -70.86 22.39 24.27
CA ILE A 26 -71.58 21.38 25.03
C ILE A 26 -70.64 20.90 26.13
N VAL A 27 -70.99 21.18 27.38
CA VAL A 27 -70.33 20.71 28.58
C VAL A 27 -70.65 19.22 28.71
N ALA A 28 -69.67 18.38 28.38
CA ALA A 28 -69.67 16.96 28.76
C ALA A 28 -68.38 16.73 29.54
N THR A 29 -68.49 16.48 30.83
CA THR A 29 -67.39 16.04 31.68
C THR A 29 -66.93 14.67 31.25
N ALA A 30 -65.97 14.62 30.31
CA ALA A 30 -65.26 13.42 29.97
C ALA A 30 -64.05 13.31 30.87
N THR A 31 -64.09 12.44 31.83
CA THR A 31 -62.91 11.97 32.62
C THR A 31 -61.96 11.29 31.65
N PHE A 32 -60.90 11.97 31.24
CA PHE A 32 -59.78 11.38 30.48
C PHE A 32 -59.04 10.47 31.37
N LEU A 33 -59.25 9.16 31.28
CA LEU A 33 -58.37 8.13 31.75
C LEU A 33 -57.10 8.22 30.91
N SER A 34 -56.10 8.96 31.41
CA SER A 34 -54.78 9.01 30.82
C SER A 34 -54.13 7.63 30.97
N SER A 35 -54.30 6.77 29.96
CA SER A 35 -53.51 5.51 29.88
C SER A 35 -52.07 5.88 29.60
N SER A 36 -51.23 5.83 30.63
CA SER A 36 -49.76 5.97 30.47
C SER A 36 -49.27 4.82 29.61
N ALA A 37 -49.01 5.09 28.33
CA ALA A 37 -48.35 4.15 27.45
C ALA A 37 -46.88 4.02 27.93
N TRP A 38 -46.60 2.94 28.64
CA TRP A 38 -45.24 2.58 28.97
C TRP A 38 -44.54 2.14 27.69
N ALA A 39 -43.74 3.03 27.10
CA ALA A 39 -42.88 2.68 26.00
C ALA A 39 -41.81 1.71 26.52
N LEU A 40 -41.99 0.41 26.26
CA LEU A 40 -41.01 -0.61 26.59
C LEU A 40 -39.84 -0.44 25.65
N ASN A 41 -38.79 0.27 26.07
CA ASN A 41 -37.53 0.35 25.35
C ASN A 41 -36.85 -1.02 25.39
N LYS A 42 -37.09 -1.82 24.36
CA LYS A 42 -36.31 -3.05 24.15
C LYS A 42 -35.02 -2.66 23.44
N SER A 43 -33.92 -2.66 24.17
CA SER A 43 -32.59 -2.60 23.60
C SER A 43 -32.14 -4.01 23.25
N ALA A 44 -31.79 -4.26 22.00
CA ALA A 44 -31.15 -5.48 21.55
C ALA A 44 -29.64 -5.20 21.46
N THR A 45 -28.85 -5.94 22.25
CA THR A 45 -27.38 -5.89 22.15
C THR A 45 -26.94 -6.85 21.03
N VAL A 46 -26.37 -6.31 19.97
CA VAL A 46 -25.76 -7.12 18.92
C VAL A 46 -24.24 -7.15 19.18
N ASN A 47 -23.75 -8.31 19.57
CA ASN A 47 -22.32 -8.53 19.72
C ASN A 47 -21.73 -8.96 18.36
N VAL A 48 -20.91 -8.12 17.77
CA VAL A 48 -20.15 -8.44 16.56
C VAL A 48 -18.72 -8.77 16.98
N SER A 49 -18.32 -10.03 16.81
CA SER A 49 -16.94 -10.47 17.00
C SER A 49 -16.27 -10.58 15.63
N VAL A 50 -15.20 -9.82 15.42
CA VAL A 50 -14.38 -9.89 14.22
C VAL A 50 -12.98 -10.35 14.62
N THR A 51 -12.58 -11.52 14.12
CA THR A 51 -11.21 -12.01 14.28
C THR A 51 -10.41 -11.56 13.06
N ILE A 52 -9.43 -10.69 13.26
CA ILE A 52 -8.48 -10.30 12.22
C ILE A 52 -7.29 -11.25 12.31
N LEU A 53 -7.18 -12.17 11.35
CA LEU A 53 -5.99 -12.99 11.17
C LEU A 53 -4.98 -12.18 10.37
N ALA A 54 -3.89 -11.76 11.00
CA ALA A 54 -2.73 -11.24 10.29
C ALA A 54 -2.11 -12.40 9.50
N THR A 55 -2.15 -12.32 8.17
CA THR A 55 -1.46 -13.29 7.31
C THR A 55 0.04 -13.19 7.56
N PRO A 56 0.74 -14.29 7.86
CA PRO A 56 2.18 -14.23 8.10
C PRO A 56 2.88 -13.67 6.88
N PRO A 57 3.80 -12.70 7.07
CA PRO A 57 4.53 -12.10 5.96
C PRO A 57 5.45 -13.11 5.28
N CYS A 58 5.65 -12.96 3.98
CA CYS A 58 6.73 -13.67 3.29
C CYS A 58 8.09 -13.27 3.86
N VAL A 59 8.98 -14.23 4.07
CA VAL A 59 10.35 -13.97 4.50
C VAL A 59 11.24 -13.86 3.27
N ILE A 60 11.86 -12.69 3.10
CA ILE A 60 12.78 -12.41 2.00
C ILE A 60 14.21 -12.65 2.49
N ASN A 61 14.97 -13.44 1.73
CA ASN A 61 16.40 -13.73 1.97
C ASN A 61 16.72 -14.10 3.43
N SER A 62 15.80 -14.81 4.10
CA SER A 62 15.92 -15.16 5.54
C SER A 62 16.20 -13.94 6.43
N ASN A 63 15.69 -12.77 6.08
CA ASN A 63 15.95 -11.46 6.72
C ASN A 63 17.40 -10.95 6.62
N ASN A 64 18.22 -11.54 5.76
CA ASN A 64 19.58 -11.07 5.49
C ASN A 64 19.58 -10.01 4.38
N THR A 65 20.60 -9.15 4.40
CA THR A 65 20.84 -8.19 3.33
C THR A 65 21.13 -8.90 2.01
N ILE A 66 20.64 -8.34 0.92
CA ILE A 66 20.93 -8.78 -0.44
C ILE A 66 22.05 -7.89 -0.96
N ASP A 67 23.19 -8.48 -1.23
CA ASP A 67 24.36 -7.76 -1.72
C ASP A 67 24.53 -7.95 -3.22
N VAL A 68 24.74 -6.86 -3.95
CA VAL A 68 24.99 -6.86 -5.39
C VAL A 68 26.33 -6.18 -5.65
N ASN A 69 27.35 -6.98 -5.88
CA ASN A 69 28.69 -6.48 -6.17
C ASN A 69 28.90 -6.37 -7.68
N PHE A 70 29.15 -5.16 -8.16
CA PHE A 70 29.47 -4.91 -9.57
C PHE A 70 30.91 -5.22 -9.92
N GLY A 71 31.82 -5.32 -8.94
CA GLY A 71 33.25 -5.52 -9.12
C GLY A 71 34.02 -4.20 -9.24
N ASP A 72 35.31 -4.32 -9.48
CA ASP A 72 36.27 -3.18 -9.50
C ASP A 72 36.71 -2.78 -10.93
N ASP A 73 36.26 -3.56 -11.94
CA ASP A 73 36.71 -3.41 -13.33
C ASP A 73 35.73 -2.64 -14.23
N LEU A 74 34.87 -1.77 -13.65
CA LEU A 74 33.91 -1.00 -14.44
C LEU A 74 34.60 0.16 -15.15
N LEU A 75 34.57 0.13 -16.46
CA LEU A 75 35.02 1.26 -17.28
C LEU A 75 33.88 2.29 -17.40
N THR A 76 34.12 3.51 -16.98
CA THR A 76 33.13 4.60 -17.00
C THR A 76 32.59 4.89 -18.41
N THR A 77 33.38 4.63 -19.44
CA THR A 77 33.00 4.76 -20.86
C THR A 77 32.01 3.68 -21.29
N ASN A 78 32.04 2.50 -20.68
CA ASN A 78 31.21 1.35 -21.04
C ASN A 78 29.90 1.26 -20.25
N ILE A 79 29.66 2.16 -19.29
CA ILE A 79 28.43 2.23 -18.55
C ILE A 79 27.37 2.88 -19.43
N ASN A 80 26.44 2.06 -19.94
CA ASN A 80 25.41 2.46 -20.91
C ASN A 80 24.00 1.95 -20.55
N GLY A 81 23.83 1.33 -19.36
CA GLY A 81 22.55 0.76 -18.96
C GLY A 81 22.23 -0.60 -19.57
N ALA A 82 23.22 -1.23 -20.23
CA ALA A 82 23.13 -2.59 -20.77
C ALA A 82 24.35 -3.46 -20.37
N ASN A 83 25.50 -2.84 -20.22
CA ASN A 83 26.72 -3.53 -19.77
C ASN A 83 26.75 -3.66 -18.25
N TYR A 84 27.51 -4.64 -17.73
CA TYR A 84 27.72 -4.90 -16.30
C TYR A 84 26.45 -5.32 -15.55
N ILE A 85 25.52 -6.00 -16.24
CA ILE A 85 24.34 -6.58 -15.58
C ILE A 85 24.78 -7.59 -14.51
N LYS A 86 24.25 -7.47 -13.31
CA LYS A 86 24.45 -8.40 -12.19
C LYS A 86 23.12 -8.96 -11.71
N PRO A 87 23.04 -10.26 -11.38
CA PRO A 87 21.85 -10.82 -10.75
C PRO A 87 21.67 -10.25 -9.34
N VAL A 88 20.44 -10.00 -8.96
CA VAL A 88 20.02 -9.73 -7.58
C VAL A 88 19.49 -11.04 -7.02
N THR A 89 20.37 -11.80 -6.36
CA THR A 89 20.04 -13.12 -5.83
C THR A 89 19.31 -12.98 -4.50
N TYR A 90 18.10 -13.52 -4.41
CA TYR A 90 17.30 -13.53 -3.20
C TYR A 90 16.47 -14.82 -3.11
N THR A 91 16.02 -15.13 -1.91
CA THR A 91 15.05 -16.19 -1.64
C THR A 91 13.75 -15.61 -1.12
N LEU A 92 12.66 -16.29 -1.36
CA LEU A 92 11.35 -15.91 -0.86
C LEU A 92 10.67 -17.14 -0.26
N ASN A 93 10.28 -17.05 1.00
CA ASN A 93 9.55 -18.10 1.70
C ASN A 93 8.18 -17.56 2.13
N CYS A 94 7.12 -18.06 1.50
CA CYS A 94 5.73 -17.72 1.75
C CYS A 94 4.89 -18.96 2.13
N THR A 95 5.47 -19.96 2.78
CA THR A 95 4.84 -21.28 3.04
C THR A 95 3.55 -21.22 3.87
N SER A 96 3.36 -20.15 4.63
CA SER A 96 2.13 -19.93 5.41
C SER A 96 1.23 -18.85 4.81
N ALA A 97 1.44 -18.52 3.55
CA ALA A 97 0.68 -17.47 2.87
C ALA A 97 -0.78 -17.90 2.65
N ALA A 98 -1.71 -17.00 2.91
CA ALA A 98 -3.14 -17.22 2.64
C ALA A 98 -3.46 -17.16 1.13
N SER A 99 -2.58 -16.57 0.32
CA SER A 99 -2.71 -16.43 -1.12
C SER A 99 -1.35 -16.51 -1.80
N ASN A 100 -1.31 -17.14 -2.97
CA ASN A 100 -0.11 -17.14 -3.83
C ASN A 100 -0.03 -15.91 -4.73
N ALA A 101 -1.08 -15.09 -4.79
CA ALA A 101 -1.10 -13.85 -5.56
C ALA A 101 -0.35 -12.76 -4.77
N LEU A 102 0.83 -12.41 -5.22
CA LEU A 102 1.75 -11.49 -4.57
C LEU A 102 2.09 -10.32 -5.50
N LYS A 103 2.52 -9.23 -4.90
CA LYS A 103 3.11 -8.09 -5.60
C LYS A 103 4.44 -7.74 -4.97
N MET A 104 5.38 -7.31 -5.79
CA MET A 104 6.68 -6.84 -5.35
C MET A 104 6.91 -5.40 -5.76
N SER A 105 7.73 -4.71 -5.01
CA SER A 105 8.24 -3.38 -5.36
C SER A 105 9.63 -3.19 -4.77
N ILE A 106 10.45 -2.38 -5.45
CA ILE A 106 11.74 -1.97 -4.91
C ILE A 106 11.62 -0.50 -4.51
N LYS A 107 11.71 -0.24 -3.21
CA LYS A 107 11.59 1.09 -2.62
C LYS A 107 12.97 1.71 -2.47
N GLY A 108 13.13 2.95 -2.92
CA GLY A 108 14.41 3.65 -2.85
C GLY A 108 14.30 5.08 -3.34
N ASN A 109 15.42 5.79 -3.22
CA ASN A 109 15.55 7.13 -3.75
C ASN A 109 15.95 7.08 -5.22
N GLY A 110 15.22 7.76 -6.09
CA GLY A 110 15.55 7.88 -7.50
C GLY A 110 16.76 8.77 -7.74
N ALA A 111 17.49 8.50 -8.82
CA ALA A 111 18.57 9.38 -9.26
C ALA A 111 18.01 10.74 -9.73
N ASN A 112 18.81 11.80 -9.61
CA ASN A 112 18.35 13.15 -9.97
C ASN A 112 18.04 13.32 -11.46
N PHE A 113 18.73 12.53 -12.30
CA PHE A 113 18.55 12.57 -13.75
C PHE A 113 17.45 11.62 -14.25
N ASP A 114 17.08 10.62 -13.45
CA ASP A 114 16.02 9.67 -13.77
C ASP A 114 15.50 9.05 -12.47
N THR A 115 14.29 9.40 -12.06
CA THR A 115 13.68 8.94 -10.82
C THR A 115 13.26 7.46 -10.86
N THR A 116 13.29 6.83 -12.02
CA THR A 116 12.95 5.40 -12.18
C THR A 116 14.13 4.48 -11.86
N VAL A 117 15.36 5.03 -11.79
CA VAL A 117 16.58 4.29 -11.45
C VAL A 117 17.06 4.65 -10.05
N LEU A 118 17.70 3.72 -9.37
CA LEU A 118 18.20 3.91 -8.01
C LEU A 118 19.35 4.90 -7.97
N ARG A 119 19.25 5.88 -7.09
CA ARG A 119 20.35 6.84 -6.82
C ARG A 119 21.54 6.13 -6.17
N THR A 120 22.72 6.51 -6.61
CA THR A 120 23.98 6.11 -5.98
C THR A 120 24.67 7.29 -5.27
N SER A 121 25.78 7.02 -4.59
CA SER A 121 26.67 8.04 -4.03
C SER A 121 27.29 8.94 -5.11
N ASN A 122 27.39 8.47 -6.37
CA ASN A 122 27.79 9.27 -7.51
C ASN A 122 26.54 9.85 -8.19
N SER A 123 26.37 11.17 -8.18
CA SER A 123 25.16 11.85 -8.66
C SER A 123 24.86 11.66 -10.15
N ALA A 124 25.88 11.34 -10.97
CA ALA A 124 25.75 11.08 -12.39
C ALA A 124 25.60 9.59 -12.72
N LEU A 125 25.58 8.71 -11.71
CA LEU A 125 25.42 7.26 -11.83
C LEU A 125 24.16 6.79 -11.10
N GLY A 126 23.34 5.98 -11.76
CA GLY A 126 22.20 5.29 -11.16
C GLY A 126 22.33 3.78 -11.38
N ILE A 127 21.45 3.02 -10.71
CA ILE A 127 21.29 1.59 -10.93
C ILE A 127 19.88 1.35 -11.44
N LYS A 128 19.75 0.89 -12.67
CA LYS A 128 18.51 0.44 -13.27
C LYS A 128 18.24 -0.98 -12.78
N LEU A 129 17.04 -1.24 -12.31
CA LEU A 129 16.59 -2.55 -11.87
C LEU A 129 15.76 -3.20 -12.97
N LEU A 130 16.00 -4.48 -13.18
CA LEU A 130 15.27 -5.28 -14.16
C LEU A 130 14.55 -6.41 -13.44
N ARG A 131 13.35 -6.72 -13.91
CA ARG A 131 12.58 -7.91 -13.58
C ARG A 131 12.33 -8.70 -14.86
N ASP A 132 12.76 -9.94 -14.88
CA ASP A 132 12.61 -10.83 -16.05
C ASP A 132 13.10 -10.16 -17.35
N GLY A 133 14.19 -9.39 -17.26
CA GLY A 133 14.79 -8.65 -18.37
C GLY A 133 14.15 -7.31 -18.72
N GLN A 134 13.00 -6.95 -18.12
CA GLN A 134 12.32 -5.67 -18.32
C GLN A 134 12.59 -4.71 -17.17
N GLN A 135 12.62 -3.41 -17.45
CA GLN A 135 12.83 -2.41 -16.41
C GLN A 135 11.69 -2.45 -15.37
N LEU A 136 12.07 -2.60 -14.10
CA LEU A 136 11.21 -2.38 -12.94
C LEU A 136 11.54 -0.99 -12.37
N ALA A 137 10.68 -0.01 -12.63
CA ALA A 137 10.89 1.33 -12.11
C ALA A 137 10.80 1.33 -10.58
N LEU A 138 11.62 2.16 -9.94
CA LEU A 138 11.57 2.32 -8.48
C LEU A 138 10.19 2.72 -7.99
N ASN A 139 9.83 2.25 -6.81
CA ASN A 139 8.58 2.58 -6.12
C ASN A 139 7.31 2.15 -6.87
N THR A 140 7.43 1.40 -7.96
CA THR A 140 6.29 0.79 -8.66
C THR A 140 6.07 -0.64 -8.19
N THR A 141 4.83 -1.10 -8.25
CA THR A 141 4.46 -2.48 -7.90
C THR A 141 4.35 -3.33 -9.15
N SER A 142 4.71 -4.60 -9.03
CA SER A 142 4.61 -5.59 -10.10
C SER A 142 4.09 -6.91 -9.53
N ASN A 143 3.04 -7.45 -10.13
CA ASN A 143 2.35 -8.65 -9.66
C ASN A 143 3.09 -9.93 -10.09
N PHE A 144 3.05 -10.96 -9.24
CA PHE A 144 3.55 -12.29 -9.55
C PHE A 144 2.79 -13.36 -8.75
N THR A 145 3.01 -14.62 -9.07
CA THR A 145 2.37 -15.76 -8.38
C THR A 145 3.43 -16.69 -7.80
N TYR A 146 3.42 -16.85 -6.49
CA TYR A 146 4.29 -17.82 -5.82
C TYR A 146 3.88 -19.26 -6.18
N PRO A 147 4.81 -20.20 -6.41
CA PRO A 147 6.25 -20.12 -6.13
C PRO A 147 7.13 -19.58 -7.29
N ASN A 148 6.54 -19.05 -8.37
CA ASN A 148 7.31 -18.52 -9.49
C ASN A 148 7.91 -17.15 -9.09
N ILE A 149 9.12 -17.18 -8.54
CA ILE A 149 9.81 -15.98 -8.07
C ILE A 149 10.43 -15.26 -9.27
N PRO A 150 10.12 -13.94 -9.49
CA PRO A 150 10.71 -13.19 -10.58
C PRO A 150 12.23 -13.07 -10.50
N VAL A 151 12.89 -13.09 -11.63
CA VAL A 151 14.35 -12.88 -11.71
C VAL A 151 14.64 -11.39 -11.66
N LEU A 152 15.41 -10.98 -10.66
CA LEU A 152 15.83 -9.59 -10.50
C LEU A 152 17.29 -9.41 -10.94
N GLN A 153 17.55 -8.29 -11.61
CA GLN A 153 18.89 -7.92 -12.05
C GLN A 153 19.10 -6.42 -11.81
N ALA A 154 20.35 -6.03 -11.68
CA ALA A 154 20.75 -4.64 -11.54
C ALA A 154 21.80 -4.31 -12.62
N VAL A 155 21.71 -3.11 -13.18
CA VAL A 155 22.64 -2.64 -14.21
C VAL A 155 22.96 -1.17 -13.99
N PRO A 156 24.24 -0.76 -14.00
CA PRO A 156 24.61 0.63 -13.85
C PRO A 156 24.25 1.44 -15.11
N VAL A 157 23.74 2.65 -14.89
CA VAL A 157 23.37 3.58 -15.95
C VAL A 157 23.90 4.96 -15.60
N LYS A 158 24.51 5.64 -16.57
CA LYS A 158 25.00 7.01 -16.39
C LYS A 158 24.05 8.04 -16.95
N GLN A 159 24.11 9.23 -16.38
CA GLN A 159 23.45 10.40 -16.94
C GLN A 159 23.98 10.67 -18.35
N THR A 160 23.08 10.96 -19.29
CA THR A 160 23.42 11.29 -20.67
C THR A 160 24.30 12.55 -20.72
N ASN A 161 25.27 12.55 -21.63
CA ASN A 161 26.21 13.67 -21.85
C ASN A 161 27.02 14.08 -20.62
N THR A 162 27.30 13.13 -19.71
CA THR A 162 28.10 13.39 -18.50
C THR A 162 29.30 12.45 -18.44
N THR A 163 30.44 12.97 -18.03
CA THR A 163 31.61 12.18 -17.70
C THR A 163 31.52 11.72 -16.24
N LEU A 164 31.55 10.39 -16.02
CA LEU A 164 31.58 9.85 -14.67
C LEU A 164 32.95 10.03 -14.04
N SER A 165 32.95 10.48 -12.77
CA SER A 165 34.15 10.39 -11.94
C SER A 165 34.44 8.94 -11.62
N THR A 166 35.71 8.57 -11.57
CA THR A 166 36.17 7.27 -11.10
C THR A 166 36.08 7.18 -9.58
N GLY A 167 36.03 5.97 -9.05
CA GLY A 167 35.97 5.70 -7.62
C GLY A 167 34.82 4.79 -7.22
N TYR A 168 34.72 4.54 -5.93
CA TYR A 168 33.68 3.70 -5.32
C TYR A 168 32.29 4.37 -5.43
N PHE A 169 31.28 3.55 -5.69
CA PHE A 169 29.88 3.96 -5.60
C PHE A 169 29.05 2.93 -4.84
N SER A 170 28.01 3.40 -4.21
CA SER A 170 27.02 2.56 -3.52
C SER A 170 25.61 3.12 -3.69
N GLY A 171 24.62 2.25 -3.60
CA GLY A 171 23.21 2.60 -3.60
C GLY A 171 22.44 1.61 -2.70
N THR A 172 21.37 2.06 -2.05
CA THR A 172 20.58 1.25 -1.14
C THR A 172 19.10 1.33 -1.52
N ALA A 173 18.44 0.17 -1.55
CA ALA A 173 17.02 0.04 -1.80
C ALA A 173 16.43 -1.06 -0.91
N THR A 174 15.11 -1.08 -0.77
CA THR A 174 14.38 -2.10 -0.01
C THR A 174 13.48 -2.88 -0.96
N LEU A 175 13.66 -4.20 -1.02
CA LEU A 175 12.72 -5.10 -1.68
C LEU A 175 11.52 -5.34 -0.76
N VAL A 176 10.32 -5.09 -1.25
CA VAL A 176 9.06 -5.27 -0.54
C VAL A 176 8.22 -6.29 -1.29
N VAL A 177 7.66 -7.26 -0.57
CA VAL A 177 6.71 -8.24 -1.08
C VAL A 177 5.45 -8.19 -0.23
N GLU A 178 4.29 -8.08 -0.88
CA GLU A 178 2.99 -7.94 -0.23
C GLU A 178 1.98 -8.84 -0.94
N TYR A 179 0.87 -9.14 -0.27
CA TYR A 179 -0.29 -9.78 -0.91
C TYR A 179 -1.01 -8.78 -1.82
N GLN A 180 -1.63 -9.34 -2.88
CA GLN A 180 -2.50 -8.56 -3.78
C GLN A 180 -3.84 -8.27 -3.14
#